data_bf5ad449747b4276b8d726b7d4c7a6e1
#
_entry.id   bf5ad449747b4276b8d726b7d4c7a6e1
#
_cell.length_a   1.000
_cell.length_b   1.000
_cell.length_c   1.000
_cell.angle_alpha   90.00
_cell.angle_beta   90.00
_cell.angle_gamma   90.00
#
_symmetry.space_group_name_H-M   'P 1'
#
loop_
_entity.id
_entity.type
_entity.pdbx_description
1 polymer ?
#
loop_
_entity_poly.entity_id
_entity_poly.type
_entity_poly.pdbx_seq_one_letter_code
_entity_poly.pdbx_strand_id
1 'polypeptide(L)'
;PSRGIDGIVVEVTLTTIKIRAWDNTLQTIPPYLLISEPFDNWQAMFESGGRRIKRSLNIDITSLAFADDALIERLRANDATRELMAGVATESIEGVRFTNVDLFIKCVNRFIDQHPRVNHDMLAMVRQLQPTEWGLPIEMYFFTKDVKWVPHEHLQTEIVSHVLALAPLFDVRIYQAPTTMDLRR
;
A
#
# COMPACT_ATOMS: atom_id res chain seq x y z
N PRO A 1 6.65 -20.55 12.29
CA PRO A 1 7.02 -21.88 11.86
C PRO A 1 6.47 -22.20 10.48
N SER A 2 7.21 -22.95 9.68
CA SER A 2 6.89 -23.32 8.29
C SER A 2 5.55 -24.03 8.07
N ARG A 3 4.87 -24.41 9.14
CA ARG A 3 3.57 -25.09 9.14
C ARG A 3 2.35 -24.18 9.17
N GLY A 4 2.52 -22.88 8.97
CA GLY A 4 1.40 -21.93 8.91
C GLY A 4 0.67 -21.73 10.25
N ILE A 5 1.35 -21.96 11.36
CA ILE A 5 0.80 -21.72 12.70
C ILE A 5 0.88 -20.22 12.99
N ASP A 6 -0.28 -19.59 13.15
CA ASP A 6 -0.38 -18.15 13.45
C ASP A 6 -1.44 -17.92 14.53
N GLY A 7 -1.07 -17.20 15.59
CA GLY A 7 -1.95 -16.98 16.72
C GLY A 7 -1.24 -16.45 17.96
N ILE A 8 -1.91 -16.52 19.09
CA ILE A 8 -1.43 -16.03 20.39
C ILE A 8 -0.98 -17.19 21.24
N VAL A 9 0.25 -17.13 21.74
CA VAL A 9 0.76 -18.11 22.72
C VAL A 9 -0.02 -17.93 24.04
N VAL A 10 -0.72 -18.97 24.46
CA VAL A 10 -1.55 -18.96 25.67
C VAL A 10 -0.91 -19.71 26.84
N GLU A 11 -0.04 -20.67 26.54
CA GLU A 11 0.64 -21.45 27.57
C GLU A 11 2.00 -21.96 27.05
N VAL A 12 3.00 -21.95 27.92
CA VAL A 12 4.33 -22.51 27.66
C VAL A 12 4.69 -23.43 28.80
N THR A 13 4.94 -24.71 28.49
CA THR A 13 5.42 -25.72 29.43
C THR A 13 6.77 -26.25 28.97
N LEU A 14 7.39 -27.15 29.76
CA LEU A 14 8.65 -27.79 29.37
C LEU A 14 8.54 -28.63 28.08
N THR A 15 7.37 -29.19 27.81
CA THR A 15 7.17 -30.15 26.71
C THR A 15 6.24 -29.66 25.63
N THR A 16 5.45 -28.60 25.90
CA THR A 16 4.43 -28.11 24.95
C THR A 16 4.25 -26.60 25.01
N ILE A 17 3.96 -26.01 23.85
CA ILE A 17 3.51 -24.64 23.70
C ILE A 17 2.12 -24.68 23.09
N LYS A 18 1.14 -24.08 23.76
CA LYS A 18 -0.23 -23.96 23.25
C LYS A 18 -0.42 -22.58 22.63
N ILE A 19 -0.91 -22.58 21.39
CA ILE A 19 -1.16 -21.39 20.57
C ILE A 19 -2.66 -21.36 20.25
N ARG A 20 -3.33 -20.27 20.57
CA ARG A 20 -4.69 -20.01 20.11
C ARG A 20 -4.62 -19.35 18.76
N ALA A 21 -5.03 -20.07 17.71
CA ALA A 21 -5.11 -19.56 16.36
C ALA A 21 -6.27 -18.55 16.21
N TRP A 22 -6.26 -17.80 15.11
CA TRP A 22 -7.26 -16.73 14.84
C TRP A 22 -8.69 -17.26 14.62
N ASP A 23 -8.83 -18.55 14.29
CA ASP A 23 -10.10 -19.26 14.20
C ASP A 23 -10.60 -19.82 15.55
N ASN A 24 -9.92 -19.46 16.66
CA ASN A 24 -10.14 -19.96 18.02
C ASN A 24 -9.75 -21.43 18.26
N THR A 25 -9.15 -22.12 17.31
CA THR A 25 -8.60 -23.45 17.57
C THR A 25 -7.38 -23.39 18.49
N LEU A 26 -7.16 -24.44 19.27
CA LEU A 26 -5.98 -24.57 20.12
C LEU A 26 -5.00 -25.54 19.46
N GLN A 27 -3.85 -25.01 19.05
CA GLN A 27 -2.77 -25.78 18.47
C GLN A 27 -1.68 -26.02 19.51
N THR A 28 -1.13 -27.21 19.53
CA THR A 28 -0.06 -27.59 20.46
C THR A 28 1.18 -27.96 19.67
N ILE A 29 2.31 -27.34 20.00
CA ILE A 29 3.60 -27.62 19.37
C ILE A 29 4.67 -27.93 20.44
N PRO A 30 5.67 -28.75 20.11
CA PRO A 30 6.82 -28.94 20.99
C PRO A 30 7.76 -27.72 20.96
N PRO A 31 8.40 -27.31 22.05
CA PRO A 31 9.27 -26.15 22.14
C PRO A 31 10.43 -26.13 21.13
N TYR A 32 10.95 -27.33 20.78
CA TYR A 32 12.08 -27.43 19.85
C TYR A 32 11.78 -26.81 18.47
N LEU A 33 10.51 -26.75 18.04
CA LEU A 33 10.15 -26.11 16.77
C LEU A 33 10.47 -24.61 16.75
N LEU A 34 10.38 -23.92 17.87
CA LEU A 34 10.76 -22.50 17.97
C LEU A 34 12.29 -22.30 17.97
N ILE A 35 13.07 -23.37 18.17
CA ILE A 35 14.54 -23.32 18.13
C ILE A 35 15.05 -23.72 16.74
N SER A 36 14.35 -24.67 16.09
CA SER A 36 14.79 -25.27 14.83
C SER A 36 14.24 -24.60 13.57
N GLU A 37 13.14 -23.87 13.69
CA GLU A 37 12.48 -23.21 12.55
C GLU A 37 12.39 -21.69 12.77
N PRO A 38 12.56 -20.87 11.72
CA PRO A 38 12.31 -19.44 11.82
C PRO A 38 10.82 -19.17 12.11
N PHE A 39 10.56 -18.14 12.90
CA PHE A 39 9.20 -17.65 13.18
C PHE A 39 9.17 -16.13 13.26
N ASP A 40 8.02 -15.55 12.92
CA ASP A 40 7.79 -14.12 13.08
C ASP A 40 7.23 -13.83 14.46
N ASN A 41 7.86 -12.89 15.16
CA ASN A 41 7.34 -12.36 16.42
C ASN A 41 6.68 -11.00 16.19
N TRP A 42 5.35 -10.99 16.23
CA TRP A 42 4.56 -9.76 16.03
C TRP A 42 4.61 -8.79 17.21
N GLN A 43 5.10 -9.21 18.39
CA GLN A 43 5.18 -8.33 19.56
C GLN A 43 6.01 -7.07 19.27
N ALA A 44 7.12 -7.22 18.56
CA ALA A 44 7.96 -6.10 18.16
C ALA A 44 7.20 -5.07 17.29
N MET A 45 6.27 -5.52 16.43
CA MET A 45 5.42 -4.62 15.65
C MET A 45 4.47 -3.82 16.56
N PHE A 46 3.84 -4.47 17.56
CA PHE A 46 2.95 -3.77 18.49
C PHE A 46 3.70 -2.74 19.34
N GLU A 47 4.94 -3.04 19.72
CA GLU A 47 5.80 -2.15 20.50
C GLU A 47 6.40 -1.02 19.68
N SER A 48 6.62 -1.23 18.37
CA SER A 48 7.18 -0.20 17.48
C SER A 48 6.22 0.95 17.20
N GLY A 49 4.92 0.79 17.50
CA GLY A 49 3.90 1.80 17.21
C GLY A 49 3.63 1.97 15.71
N GLY A 50 4.03 1.00 14.86
CA GLY A 50 3.83 1.07 13.42
C GLY A 50 3.50 -0.27 12.78
N ARG A 51 2.40 -0.35 12.04
CA ARG A 51 2.05 -1.52 11.22
C ARG A 51 2.14 -1.19 9.74
N ARG A 52 2.90 -2.00 9.00
CA ARG A 52 3.20 -1.76 7.59
C ARG A 52 1.97 -1.96 6.70
N ILE A 53 1.72 -0.99 5.81
CA ILE A 53 0.89 -1.15 4.62
C ILE A 53 1.82 -1.25 3.41
N LYS A 54 1.64 -2.31 2.62
CA LYS A 54 2.33 -2.53 1.35
C LYS A 54 1.30 -2.99 0.34
N ARG A 55 0.90 -2.08 -0.57
CA ARG A 55 -0.12 -2.33 -1.60
C ARG A 55 0.35 -1.76 -2.92
N SER A 56 0.09 -2.48 -4.00
CA SER A 56 0.37 -2.03 -5.36
C SER A 56 -0.91 -1.90 -6.16
N LEU A 57 -0.95 -0.87 -7.00
CA LEU A 57 -1.95 -0.69 -8.06
C LEU A 57 -1.24 -0.88 -9.39
N ASN A 58 -1.80 -1.70 -10.27
CA ASN A 58 -1.26 -1.88 -11.61
C ASN A 58 -1.88 -0.85 -12.55
N ILE A 59 -1.04 -0.02 -13.17
CA ILE A 59 -1.46 0.99 -14.13
C ILE A 59 -1.40 0.40 -15.54
N ASP A 60 -2.41 0.66 -16.35
CA ASP A 60 -2.38 0.37 -17.78
C ASP A 60 -1.33 1.28 -18.44
N ILE A 61 -0.24 0.68 -18.92
CA ILE A 61 0.90 1.40 -19.54
C ILE A 61 0.46 2.25 -20.73
N THR A 62 -0.61 1.87 -21.42
CA THR A 62 -1.12 2.64 -22.56
C THR A 62 -1.74 3.98 -22.17
N SER A 63 -1.98 4.20 -20.86
CA SER A 63 -2.44 5.49 -20.32
C SER A 63 -1.28 6.42 -19.91
N LEU A 64 -0.02 5.97 -20.00
CA LEU A 64 1.14 6.78 -19.65
C LEU A 64 1.37 7.84 -20.74
N ALA A 65 1.41 9.10 -20.35
CA ALA A 65 1.65 10.25 -21.24
C ALA A 65 2.40 11.37 -20.50
N PHE A 66 3.07 12.25 -21.23
CA PHE A 66 3.55 13.49 -20.64
C PHE A 66 2.37 14.38 -20.22
N ALA A 67 2.45 14.94 -19.02
CA ALA A 67 1.42 15.83 -18.51
C ALA A 67 1.42 17.14 -19.32
N ASP A 68 0.32 17.45 -20.00
CA ASP A 68 0.14 18.71 -20.68
C ASP A 68 -0.39 19.81 -19.73
N ASP A 69 -0.42 21.03 -20.21
CA ASP A 69 -0.87 22.17 -19.41
C ASP A 69 -2.37 22.06 -19.06
N ALA A 70 -3.17 21.46 -19.94
CA ALA A 70 -4.59 21.24 -19.72
C ALA A 70 -4.85 20.27 -18.56
N LEU A 71 -4.09 19.18 -18.48
CA LEU A 71 -4.13 18.25 -17.34
C LEU A 71 -3.72 18.97 -16.05
N ILE A 72 -2.61 19.72 -16.08
CA ILE A 72 -2.10 20.43 -14.89
C ILE A 72 -3.12 21.45 -14.38
N GLU A 73 -3.73 22.24 -15.25
CA GLU A 73 -4.77 23.21 -14.89
C GLU A 73 -6.00 22.52 -14.31
N ARG A 74 -6.45 21.43 -14.93
CA ARG A 74 -7.58 20.63 -14.45
C ARG A 74 -7.32 20.07 -13.04
N LEU A 75 -6.11 19.53 -12.78
CA LEU A 75 -5.72 19.03 -11.46
C LEU A 75 -5.66 20.14 -10.40
N ARG A 76 -5.21 21.33 -10.76
CA ARG A 76 -5.16 22.49 -9.85
C ARG A 76 -6.53 23.08 -9.55
N ALA A 77 -7.47 22.95 -10.48
CA ALA A 77 -8.85 23.43 -10.32
C ALA A 77 -9.75 22.45 -9.56
N ASN A 78 -9.44 21.17 -9.58
CA ASN A 78 -10.28 20.12 -8.99
C ASN A 78 -10.13 20.10 -7.46
N ASP A 79 -11.24 20.05 -6.74
CA ASP A 79 -11.27 20.09 -5.26
C ASP A 79 -10.51 18.91 -4.61
N ALA A 80 -10.55 17.72 -5.22
CA ALA A 80 -9.87 16.53 -4.69
C ALA A 80 -8.34 16.57 -4.86
N THR A 81 -7.82 17.34 -5.81
CA THR A 81 -6.39 17.37 -6.15
C THR A 81 -5.73 18.72 -5.91
N ARG A 82 -6.49 19.80 -5.74
CA ARG A 82 -5.98 21.17 -5.59
C ARG A 82 -4.92 21.27 -4.48
N GLU A 83 -5.22 20.78 -3.29
CA GLU A 83 -4.30 20.84 -2.16
C GLU A 83 -3.09 19.90 -2.37
N LEU A 84 -3.32 18.73 -2.96
CA LEU A 84 -2.26 17.77 -3.28
C LEU A 84 -1.31 18.30 -4.37
N MET A 85 -1.82 19.09 -5.30
CA MET A 85 -1.03 19.74 -6.37
C MET A 85 -0.36 21.04 -5.93
N ALA A 86 -0.72 21.61 -4.78
CA ALA A 86 -0.14 22.87 -4.31
C ALA A 86 1.37 22.75 -4.11
N GLY A 87 2.17 23.48 -4.89
CA GLY A 87 3.63 23.45 -4.85
C GLY A 87 4.29 22.17 -5.44
N VAL A 88 3.51 21.30 -6.08
CA VAL A 88 4.09 20.16 -6.84
C VAL A 88 4.70 20.71 -8.13
N ALA A 89 6.01 20.46 -8.32
CA ALA A 89 6.70 20.75 -9.56
C ALA A 89 6.13 19.89 -10.70
N THR A 90 5.95 20.49 -11.86
CA THR A 90 5.44 19.83 -13.07
C THR A 90 6.56 19.43 -14.04
N GLU A 91 7.77 19.87 -13.73
CA GLU A 91 9.00 19.58 -14.48
C GLU A 91 10.13 19.20 -13.51
N SER A 92 11.11 18.44 -14.01
CA SER A 92 12.33 18.15 -13.28
C SER A 92 13.22 19.40 -13.17
N ILE A 93 14.29 19.33 -12.35
CA ILE A 93 15.30 20.39 -12.23
C ILE A 93 15.96 20.69 -13.59
N GLU A 94 15.99 19.71 -14.49
CA GLU A 94 16.57 19.84 -15.84
C GLU A 94 15.56 20.33 -16.90
N GLY A 95 14.35 20.72 -16.48
CA GLY A 95 13.30 21.20 -17.38
C GLY A 95 12.58 20.09 -18.15
N VAL A 96 12.76 18.83 -17.75
CA VAL A 96 12.01 17.70 -18.36
C VAL A 96 10.62 17.65 -17.75
N ARG A 97 9.59 17.67 -18.60
CA ARG A 97 8.19 17.58 -18.19
C ARG A 97 7.88 16.21 -17.59
N PHE A 98 7.21 16.18 -16.46
CA PHE A 98 6.77 14.94 -15.83
C PHE A 98 5.64 14.26 -16.61
N THR A 99 5.52 12.95 -16.43
CA THR A 99 4.37 12.20 -16.92
C THR A 99 3.18 12.38 -15.98
N ASN A 100 1.99 12.02 -16.46
CA ASN A 100 0.79 11.95 -15.65
C ASN A 100 0.94 10.99 -14.45
N VAL A 101 1.67 9.88 -14.62
CA VAL A 101 1.99 8.93 -13.55
C VAL A 101 2.96 9.52 -12.53
N ASP A 102 3.95 10.33 -12.95
CA ASP A 102 4.84 11.04 -12.02
C ASP A 102 4.06 12.00 -11.13
N LEU A 103 3.13 12.78 -11.72
CA LEU A 103 2.28 13.69 -10.97
C LEU A 103 1.34 12.92 -10.02
N PHE A 104 0.78 11.80 -10.47
CA PHE A 104 -0.03 10.91 -9.64
C PHE A 104 0.76 10.39 -8.44
N ILE A 105 1.97 9.85 -8.64
CA ILE A 105 2.84 9.36 -7.57
C ILE A 105 3.16 10.48 -6.56
N LYS A 106 3.49 11.69 -7.04
CA LYS A 106 3.77 12.85 -6.16
C LYS A 106 2.56 13.23 -5.32
N CYS A 107 1.38 13.25 -5.90
CA CYS A 107 0.14 13.55 -5.18
C CYS A 107 -0.23 12.45 -4.18
N VAL A 108 -0.06 11.17 -4.53
CA VAL A 108 -0.30 10.06 -3.60
C VAL A 108 0.71 10.07 -2.44
N ASN A 109 2.00 10.35 -2.70
CA ASN A 109 2.97 10.55 -1.62
C ASN A 109 2.51 11.65 -0.67
N ARG A 110 2.14 12.82 -1.21
CA ARG A 110 1.67 13.95 -0.40
C ARG A 110 0.41 13.61 0.40
N PHE A 111 -0.53 12.90 -0.20
CA PHE A 111 -1.74 12.43 0.48
C PHE A 111 -1.40 11.54 1.69
N ILE A 112 -0.45 10.60 1.51
CA ILE A 112 0.04 9.73 2.58
C ILE A 112 0.79 10.54 3.65
N ASP A 113 1.66 11.47 3.24
CA ASP A 113 2.44 12.32 4.15
C ASP A 113 1.57 13.29 4.97
N GLN A 114 0.40 13.66 4.48
CA GLN A 114 -0.54 14.52 5.21
C GLN A 114 -1.53 13.75 6.07
N HIS A 115 -1.58 12.43 5.93
CA HIS A 115 -2.61 11.62 6.59
C HIS A 115 -2.33 11.44 8.08
N PRO A 116 -3.23 11.84 9.01
CA PRO A 116 -2.94 11.91 10.46
C PRO A 116 -2.67 10.56 11.10
N ARG A 117 -3.20 9.46 10.53
CA ARG A 117 -3.02 8.10 11.03
C ARG A 117 -1.80 7.39 10.45
N VAL A 118 -1.08 8.01 9.53
CA VAL A 118 0.22 7.51 9.05
C VAL A 118 1.30 7.83 10.08
N ASN A 119 2.21 6.89 10.29
CA ASN A 119 3.36 7.09 11.19
C ASN A 119 4.51 7.72 10.39
N HIS A 120 4.71 9.02 10.57
CA HIS A 120 5.72 9.82 9.86
C HIS A 120 7.14 9.64 10.39
N ASP A 121 7.31 8.97 11.54
CA ASP A 121 8.64 8.63 12.07
C ASP A 121 9.21 7.38 11.38
N MET A 122 8.41 6.70 10.58
CA MET A 122 8.78 5.50 9.81
C MET A 122 8.81 5.79 8.31
N LEU A 123 9.48 4.89 7.57
CA LEU A 123 9.59 5.01 6.12
C LEU A 123 8.23 5.06 5.44
N ALA A 124 8.01 6.10 4.64
CA ALA A 124 6.85 6.23 3.76
C ALA A 124 7.32 6.54 2.34
N MET A 125 6.79 5.84 1.35
CA MET A 125 7.07 6.11 -0.06
C MET A 125 5.99 5.53 -0.97
N VAL A 126 5.80 6.19 -2.10
CA VAL A 126 5.12 5.62 -3.26
C VAL A 126 6.14 5.52 -4.40
N ARG A 127 6.26 4.36 -4.98
CA ARG A 127 7.27 4.10 -6.00
C ARG A 127 6.72 3.28 -7.17
N GLN A 128 7.30 3.50 -8.32
CA GLN A 128 7.12 2.65 -9.48
C GLN A 128 7.99 1.39 -9.34
N LEU A 129 7.42 0.24 -9.62
CA LEU A 129 8.17 -1.02 -9.74
C LEU A 129 8.41 -1.36 -11.21
N GLN A 130 9.10 -2.49 -11.45
CA GLN A 130 9.34 -2.97 -12.80
C GLN A 130 8.01 -3.30 -13.49
N PRO A 131 7.81 -2.86 -14.73
CA PRO A 131 6.64 -3.23 -15.53
C PRO A 131 6.49 -4.75 -15.67
N THR A 132 5.25 -5.21 -15.67
CA THR A 132 4.88 -6.62 -15.79
C THR A 132 3.85 -6.81 -16.92
N GLU A 133 3.49 -8.04 -17.21
CA GLU A 133 2.37 -8.35 -18.10
C GLU A 133 1.01 -7.82 -17.59
N TRP A 134 0.91 -7.53 -16.30
CA TRP A 134 -0.25 -6.93 -15.63
C TRP A 134 -0.19 -5.40 -15.53
N GLY A 135 0.66 -4.76 -16.33
CA GLY A 135 0.85 -3.31 -16.34
C GLY A 135 2.02 -2.83 -15.49
N LEU A 136 1.99 -1.54 -15.14
CA LEU A 136 2.99 -0.84 -14.36
C LEU A 136 2.58 -0.79 -12.89
N PRO A 137 3.22 -1.54 -11.98
CA PRO A 137 2.86 -1.50 -10.56
C PRO A 137 3.36 -0.21 -9.90
N ILE A 138 2.45 0.51 -9.24
CA ILE A 138 2.77 1.62 -8.34
C ILE A 138 2.55 1.11 -6.91
N GLU A 139 3.63 0.97 -6.16
CA GLU A 139 3.62 0.44 -4.80
C GLU A 139 3.56 1.58 -3.78
N MET A 140 2.57 1.53 -2.91
CA MET A 140 2.48 2.32 -1.69
C MET A 140 3.11 1.52 -0.54
N TYR A 141 4.12 2.07 0.10
CA TYR A 141 4.82 1.47 1.22
C TYR A 141 4.92 2.48 2.35
N PHE A 142 4.22 2.26 3.43
CA PHE A 142 4.22 3.15 4.59
C PHE A 142 3.75 2.42 5.85
N PHE A 143 3.81 3.09 7.00
CA PHE A 143 3.37 2.53 8.28
C PHE A 143 2.20 3.35 8.84
N THR A 144 1.20 2.66 9.38
CA THR A 144 0.10 3.26 10.14
C THR A 144 0.38 3.21 11.63
N LYS A 145 -0.10 4.22 12.38
CA LYS A 145 -0.11 4.23 13.85
C LYS A 145 -1.05 3.18 14.43
N ASP A 146 -2.01 2.70 13.65
CA ASP A 146 -2.95 1.66 14.05
C ASP A 146 -2.32 0.27 13.95
N VAL A 147 -1.80 -0.23 15.04
CA VAL A 147 -1.19 -1.57 15.10
C VAL A 147 -2.21 -2.69 15.24
N LYS A 148 -3.42 -2.41 15.78
CA LYS A 148 -4.51 -3.38 15.87
C LYS A 148 -5.07 -3.71 14.49
N TRP A 149 -5.43 -4.97 14.27
CA TRP A 149 -5.81 -5.46 12.94
C TRP A 149 -6.97 -4.69 12.32
N VAL A 150 -8.12 -4.66 12.97
CA VAL A 150 -9.33 -4.06 12.38
C VAL A 150 -9.15 -2.57 12.02
N PRO A 151 -8.66 -1.68 12.90
CA PRO A 151 -8.38 -0.29 12.55
C PRO A 151 -7.37 -0.15 11.41
N HIS A 152 -6.34 -1.02 11.36
CA HIS A 152 -5.35 -1.04 10.29
C HIS A 152 -5.98 -1.39 8.93
N GLU A 153 -6.82 -2.44 8.86
CA GLU A 153 -7.48 -2.82 7.61
C GLU A 153 -8.48 -1.76 7.13
N HIS A 154 -9.18 -1.10 8.04
CA HIS A 154 -10.06 0.02 7.69
C HIS A 154 -9.27 1.17 7.07
N LEU A 155 -8.16 1.58 7.69
CA LEU A 155 -7.31 2.64 7.15
C LEU A 155 -6.71 2.25 5.80
N GLN A 156 -6.22 1.01 5.67
CA GLN A 156 -5.70 0.51 4.41
C GLN A 156 -6.75 0.57 3.29
N THR A 157 -7.99 0.15 3.58
CA THR A 157 -9.11 0.21 2.64
C THR A 157 -9.42 1.65 2.25
N GLU A 158 -9.50 2.55 3.24
CA GLU A 158 -9.77 3.99 3.04
C GLU A 158 -8.73 4.61 2.09
N ILE A 159 -7.44 4.43 2.38
CA ILE A 159 -6.35 4.99 1.57
C ILE A 159 -6.34 4.40 0.16
N VAL A 160 -6.43 3.08 0.03
CA VAL A 160 -6.40 2.42 -1.29
C VAL A 160 -7.59 2.83 -2.14
N SER A 161 -8.79 2.91 -1.57
CA SER A 161 -10.00 3.34 -2.29
C SER A 161 -9.89 4.80 -2.74
N HIS A 162 -9.32 5.67 -1.90
CA HIS A 162 -9.09 7.07 -2.24
C HIS A 162 -8.10 7.21 -3.40
N VAL A 163 -6.98 6.48 -3.34
CA VAL A 163 -5.96 6.49 -4.39
C VAL A 163 -6.51 5.93 -5.72
N LEU A 164 -7.33 4.88 -5.67
CA LEU A 164 -8.03 4.37 -6.86
C LEU A 164 -8.95 5.42 -7.48
N ALA A 165 -9.66 6.20 -6.66
CA ALA A 165 -10.55 7.27 -7.11
C ALA A 165 -9.78 8.48 -7.68
N LEU A 166 -8.56 8.74 -7.21
CA LEU A 166 -7.68 9.78 -7.74
C LEU A 166 -7.14 9.45 -9.14
N ALA A 167 -6.82 8.19 -9.43
CA ALA A 167 -6.13 7.80 -10.65
C ALA A 167 -6.77 8.34 -11.94
N PRO A 168 -8.11 8.26 -12.17
CA PRO A 168 -8.73 8.81 -13.37
C PRO A 168 -8.58 10.34 -13.52
N LEU A 169 -8.43 11.09 -12.43
CA LEU A 169 -8.23 12.54 -12.49
C LEU A 169 -6.90 12.91 -13.17
N PHE A 170 -5.91 12.02 -13.07
CA PHE A 170 -4.59 12.13 -13.72
C PHE A 170 -4.56 11.49 -15.11
N ASP A 171 -5.68 11.10 -15.69
CA ASP A 171 -5.78 10.31 -16.91
C ASP A 171 -5.04 8.95 -16.82
N VAL A 172 -4.88 8.46 -15.60
CA VAL A 172 -4.23 7.18 -15.29
C VAL A 172 -5.30 6.10 -15.20
N ARG A 173 -5.19 5.07 -16.04
CA ARG A 173 -6.09 3.91 -16.01
C ARG A 173 -5.51 2.78 -15.16
N ILE A 174 -6.34 2.23 -14.28
CA ILE A 174 -5.98 1.02 -13.55
C ILE A 174 -6.15 -0.17 -14.49
N TYR A 175 -5.11 -1.02 -14.56
CA TYR A 175 -5.17 -2.24 -15.36
C TYR A 175 -6.17 -3.23 -14.78
N GLN A 176 -7.02 -3.74 -15.64
CA GLN A 176 -7.91 -4.88 -15.37
C GLN A 176 -7.80 -5.86 -16.53
N ALA A 177 -7.73 -7.15 -16.22
CA ALA A 177 -7.74 -8.17 -17.25
C ALA A 177 -9.05 -8.08 -18.06
N PRO A 178 -9.00 -8.16 -19.41
CA PRO A 178 -10.19 -8.12 -20.23
C PRO A 178 -11.18 -9.22 -19.83
N THR A 179 -12.44 -8.85 -19.71
CA THR A 179 -13.51 -9.82 -19.49
C THR A 179 -14.04 -10.32 -20.85
N THR A 180 -14.79 -11.42 -20.84
CA THR A 180 -15.47 -11.92 -22.05
C THR A 180 -16.45 -10.91 -22.64
N MET A 181 -16.91 -9.93 -21.86
CA MET A 181 -17.78 -8.84 -22.34
C MET A 181 -16.98 -7.80 -23.16
N ASP A 182 -15.74 -7.55 -22.81
CA ASP A 182 -14.86 -6.59 -23.49
C ASP A 182 -14.41 -7.13 -24.86
N LEU A 183 -14.33 -8.45 -25.01
CA LEU A 183 -13.93 -9.14 -26.25
C LEU A 183 -15.08 -9.28 -27.27
N ARG A 184 -16.29 -8.86 -26.94
CA ARG A 184 -17.49 -8.96 -27.80
C ARG A 184 -17.83 -7.65 -28.52
N ARG A 185 -16.93 -6.67 -28.54
CA ARG A 185 -17.06 -5.41 -29.30
C ARG A 185 -16.33 -5.45 -30.61
#